data_922c6fc087c59964b6d3a7a90f10649e
#
_entry.id   922c6fc087c59964b6d3a7a90f10649e
#
_cell.length_a   1.000
_cell.length_b   1.000
_cell.length_c   1.000
_cell.angle_alpha   90.00
_cell.angle_beta   90.00
_cell.angle_gamma   90.00
#
_symmetry.space_group_name_H-M   'P 1'
#
loop_
_entity.id
_entity.type
_entity.pdbx_description
1 polymer ?
#
loop_
_entity_poly.entity_id
_entity_poly.type
_entity_poly.pdbx_seq_one_letter_code
_entity_poly.pdbx_strand_id
1 'polypeptide(L)'
;ATDAFYVYALSHKYKKRYLKLGFRIYEFKPHPADAAEMFTDYAGLSGDDPSAEGVRVGMHAKSIVIDDHTTLIGSHNFDPRSDNYNTESGFIIHDAQLAAQVSAAILRDMQPQNSWTIAKRPRTNLLHRINNAISDFSTVLPLFDFWPFRYATSYELNPGCQPLPQNDPRFYDCYTAVGDFPGIDMPLKSVYTRIVTAFGAGAVGIL
;
A
#
# COMPACT_ATOMS: atom_id res chain seq x y z
N ALA A 1 3.55 6.74 -0.64
CA ALA A 1 3.39 7.36 -1.95
C ALA A 1 4.42 6.80 -2.92
N THR A 2 4.15 6.86 -4.20
CA THR A 2 5.06 6.40 -5.26
C THR A 2 5.00 7.37 -6.43
N ASP A 3 6.12 7.54 -7.11
CA ASP A 3 6.24 8.20 -8.40
C ASP A 3 5.99 7.23 -9.57
N ALA A 4 6.06 5.93 -9.30
CA ALA A 4 5.84 4.85 -10.26
C ALA A 4 4.38 4.37 -10.23
N PHE A 5 3.44 5.19 -10.73
CA PHE A 5 2.01 4.87 -10.73
C PHE A 5 1.69 3.48 -11.32
N TYR A 6 2.36 3.09 -12.39
CA TYR A 6 2.11 1.80 -13.07
C TYR A 6 2.42 0.61 -12.17
N VAL A 7 3.55 0.64 -11.45
CA VAL A 7 3.94 -0.40 -10.49
C VAL A 7 2.94 -0.45 -9.34
N TYR A 8 2.53 0.71 -8.83
CA TYR A 8 1.54 0.83 -7.78
C TYR A 8 0.17 0.29 -8.21
N ALA A 9 -0.28 0.62 -9.43
CA ALA A 9 -1.52 0.11 -9.98
C ALA A 9 -1.52 -1.43 -10.12
N LEU A 10 -0.39 -2.02 -10.53
CA LEU A 10 -0.23 -3.48 -10.61
C LEU A 10 -0.27 -4.13 -9.23
N SER A 11 0.36 -3.54 -8.22
CA SER A 11 0.34 -4.05 -6.84
C SER A 11 -1.08 -4.18 -6.28
N HIS A 12 -2.00 -3.34 -6.75
CA HIS A 12 -3.41 -3.36 -6.32
C HIS A 12 -4.10 -4.70 -6.60
N LYS A 13 -3.70 -5.42 -7.65
CA LYS A 13 -4.21 -6.74 -8.01
C LYS A 13 -4.00 -7.76 -6.89
N TYR A 14 -2.88 -7.66 -6.17
CA TYR A 14 -2.51 -8.61 -5.12
C TYR A 14 -3.17 -8.33 -3.77
N LYS A 15 -3.70 -7.12 -3.54
CA LYS A 15 -4.34 -6.73 -2.26
C LYS A 15 -5.42 -7.71 -1.81
N LYS A 16 -6.27 -8.20 -2.74
CA LYS A 16 -7.30 -9.20 -2.42
C LYS A 16 -6.71 -10.48 -1.85
N ARG A 17 -5.65 -11.00 -2.48
CA ARG A 17 -4.97 -12.23 -2.04
C ARG A 17 -4.35 -12.04 -0.67
N TYR A 18 -3.61 -10.94 -0.48
CA TYR A 18 -2.94 -10.67 0.79
C TYR A 18 -3.92 -10.46 1.95
N LEU A 19 -5.00 -9.71 1.75
CA LEU A 19 -6.05 -9.53 2.77
C LEU A 19 -6.74 -10.86 3.11
N LYS A 20 -6.97 -11.75 2.14
CA LYS A 20 -7.51 -13.10 2.40
C LYS A 20 -6.55 -14.00 3.19
N LEU A 21 -5.25 -13.81 3.06
CA LEU A 21 -4.20 -14.49 3.82
C LEU A 21 -3.99 -13.89 5.21
N GLY A 22 -4.72 -12.82 5.58
CA GLY A 22 -4.63 -12.19 6.89
C GLY A 22 -3.60 -11.07 6.99
N PHE A 23 -2.98 -10.66 5.88
CA PHE A 23 -2.08 -9.51 5.89
C PHE A 23 -2.81 -8.23 6.23
N ARG A 24 -2.17 -7.40 7.06
CA ARG A 24 -2.56 -6.01 7.29
C ARG A 24 -1.73 -5.14 6.35
N ILE A 25 -2.41 -4.36 5.52
CA ILE A 25 -1.77 -3.56 4.48
C ILE A 25 -1.99 -2.09 4.78
N TYR A 26 -0.90 -1.32 4.73
CA TYR A 26 -0.91 0.11 4.92
C TYR A 26 -0.25 0.77 3.71
N GLU A 27 -0.81 1.88 3.26
CA GLU A 27 -0.27 2.68 2.15
C GLU A 27 0.23 3.99 2.69
N PHE A 28 1.54 4.21 2.60
CA PHE A 28 2.21 5.41 3.08
C PHE A 28 1.69 6.65 2.36
N LYS A 29 1.35 7.68 3.12
CA LYS A 29 0.84 8.96 2.59
C LYS A 29 1.97 9.74 1.92
N PRO A 30 1.67 10.53 0.86
CA PRO A 30 2.67 11.40 0.24
C PRO A 30 3.14 12.53 1.18
N HIS A 31 2.30 12.92 2.12
CA HIS A 31 2.57 13.94 3.14
C HIS A 31 2.25 13.35 4.51
N PRO A 32 3.16 12.52 5.08
CA PRO A 32 2.96 11.96 6.41
C PRO A 32 3.10 13.06 7.46
N ALA A 33 2.27 13.00 8.51
CA ALA A 33 2.29 14.04 9.55
C ALA A 33 3.63 14.07 10.32
N ASP A 34 4.26 12.91 10.49
CA ASP A 34 5.53 12.78 11.22
C ASP A 34 6.76 12.91 10.30
N ALA A 35 6.62 13.52 9.10
CA ALA A 35 7.70 13.64 8.12
C ALA A 35 8.98 14.28 8.68
N ALA A 36 8.83 15.32 9.52
CA ALA A 36 9.96 16.00 10.14
C ALA A 36 10.76 15.11 11.12
N GLU A 37 10.10 14.10 11.70
CA GLU A 37 10.73 13.12 12.58
C GLU A 37 11.35 11.95 11.81
N MET A 38 10.80 11.66 10.62
CA MET A 38 11.23 10.55 9.76
C MET A 38 12.48 10.89 8.95
N PHE A 39 12.59 12.15 8.50
CA PHE A 39 13.60 12.56 7.54
C PHE A 39 14.44 13.69 8.09
N THR A 40 15.74 13.45 8.16
CA THR A 40 16.72 14.50 8.43
C THR A 40 16.61 15.58 7.36
N ASP A 41 16.61 16.85 7.73
CA ASP A 41 16.51 18.00 6.83
C ASP A 41 15.18 18.15 6.07
N TYR A 42 14.10 17.51 6.52
CA TYR A 42 12.77 17.66 5.88
C TYR A 42 12.34 19.14 5.76
N ALA A 43 12.63 19.94 6.79
CA ALA A 43 12.34 21.39 6.77
C ALA A 43 13.10 22.12 5.66
N GLY A 44 14.37 21.76 5.40
CA GLY A 44 15.16 22.32 4.31
C GLY A 44 14.66 21.91 2.92
N LEU A 45 14.05 20.72 2.82
CA LEU A 45 13.46 20.24 1.55
C LEU A 45 12.10 20.87 1.25
N SER A 46 11.30 21.20 2.28
CA SER A 46 9.96 21.76 2.11
C SER A 46 9.94 23.24 1.71
N GLY A 47 11.07 23.95 1.84
CA GLY A 47 11.18 25.38 1.51
C GLY A 47 10.34 26.28 2.42
N ASP A 48 10.52 27.59 2.26
CA ASP A 48 9.76 28.61 3.03
C ASP A 48 8.40 28.99 2.39
N ASP A 49 7.92 28.22 1.39
CA ASP A 49 6.64 28.52 0.74
C ASP A 49 5.48 27.89 1.54
N PRO A 50 4.70 28.71 2.29
CA PRO A 50 3.57 28.19 3.08
C PRO A 50 2.41 27.67 2.21
N SER A 51 2.43 27.94 0.88
CA SER A 51 1.44 27.45 -0.08
C SER A 51 1.88 26.14 -0.75
N ALA A 52 3.13 25.74 -0.61
CA ALA A 52 3.61 24.47 -1.12
C ALA A 52 3.02 23.33 -0.25
N GLU A 53 2.38 22.36 -0.87
CA GLU A 53 1.89 21.13 -0.21
C GLU A 53 3.05 20.28 0.38
N GLY A 54 4.18 20.85 0.72
CA GLY A 54 5.37 20.17 1.20
C GLY A 54 5.96 19.17 0.19
N VAL A 55 7.12 18.62 0.52
CA VAL A 55 7.76 17.59 -0.31
C VAL A 55 6.96 16.29 -0.25
N ARG A 56 6.62 15.74 -1.41
CA ARG A 56 6.02 14.40 -1.49
C ARG A 56 7.05 13.34 -1.13
N VAL A 57 6.74 12.57 -0.12
CA VAL A 57 7.62 11.50 0.36
C VAL A 57 7.20 10.16 -0.22
N GLY A 58 8.16 9.40 -0.76
CA GLY A 58 7.97 8.03 -1.25
C GLY A 58 8.61 7.02 -0.32
N MET A 59 7.92 5.92 -0.03
CA MET A 59 8.48 4.78 0.68
C MET A 59 9.22 3.88 -0.30
N HIS A 60 10.54 3.71 -0.09
CA HIS A 60 11.37 2.82 -0.92
C HIS A 60 12.15 1.79 -0.09
N ALA A 61 11.85 1.65 1.18
CA ALA A 61 12.45 0.66 2.06
C ALA A 61 12.02 -0.77 1.70
N LYS A 62 12.97 -1.71 1.73
CA LYS A 62 12.77 -3.14 1.57
C LYS A 62 13.35 -3.83 2.79
N SER A 63 12.55 -3.92 3.83
CA SER A 63 12.93 -4.51 5.11
C SER A 63 11.84 -5.42 5.64
N ILE A 64 12.25 -6.49 6.30
CA ILE A 64 11.37 -7.40 7.04
C ILE A 64 11.96 -7.61 8.41
N VAL A 65 11.13 -7.66 9.44
CA VAL A 65 11.49 -8.13 10.77
C VAL A 65 10.73 -9.41 11.06
N ILE A 66 11.45 -10.41 11.54
CA ILE A 66 10.92 -11.75 11.85
C ILE A 66 11.22 -12.05 13.33
N ASP A 67 10.17 -12.40 14.07
CA ASP A 67 10.22 -12.85 15.47
C ASP A 67 11.02 -11.90 16.39
N ASP A 68 10.91 -10.58 16.14
CA ASP A 68 11.56 -9.51 16.91
C ASP A 68 13.08 -9.67 17.10
N HIS A 69 13.71 -10.49 16.27
CA HIS A 69 15.13 -10.83 16.38
C HIS A 69 15.88 -10.76 15.06
N THR A 70 15.25 -11.12 13.95
CA THR A 70 15.91 -11.19 12.65
C THR A 70 15.41 -10.08 11.74
N THR A 71 16.34 -9.28 11.22
CA THR A 71 16.04 -8.22 10.25
C THR A 71 16.64 -8.57 8.90
N LEU A 72 15.83 -8.47 7.85
CA LEU A 72 16.26 -8.54 6.46
C LEU A 72 16.14 -7.14 5.87
N ILE A 73 17.24 -6.64 5.28
CA ILE A 73 17.29 -5.33 4.59
C ILE A 73 18.00 -5.53 3.26
N GLY A 74 17.41 -5.04 2.17
CA GLY A 74 18.03 -5.23 0.86
C GLY A 74 17.40 -4.43 -0.26
N SER A 75 17.72 -4.81 -1.48
CA SER A 75 17.21 -4.19 -2.71
C SER A 75 15.96 -4.89 -3.26
N HIS A 76 15.65 -6.10 -2.81
CA HIS A 76 14.56 -6.95 -3.30
C HIS A 76 13.18 -6.37 -2.98
N ASN A 77 12.37 -6.09 -4.00
CA ASN A 77 11.03 -5.47 -3.85
C ASN A 77 9.91 -6.46 -3.47
N PHE A 78 10.20 -7.74 -3.26
CA PHE A 78 9.20 -8.80 -3.03
C PHE A 78 8.16 -8.88 -4.16
N ASP A 79 8.63 -8.74 -5.40
CA ASP A 79 7.85 -8.79 -6.62
C ASP A 79 8.45 -9.78 -7.64
N PRO A 80 7.70 -10.20 -8.68
CA PRO A 80 8.18 -11.16 -9.68
C PRO A 80 9.42 -10.69 -10.46
N ARG A 81 9.66 -9.40 -10.59
CA ARG A 81 10.84 -8.88 -11.27
C ARG A 81 12.08 -9.10 -10.42
N SER A 82 12.02 -8.76 -9.14
CA SER A 82 13.10 -9.03 -8.19
C SER A 82 13.36 -10.52 -8.05
N ASP A 83 12.29 -11.36 -8.07
CA ASP A 83 12.41 -12.81 -7.98
C ASP A 83 13.12 -13.46 -9.19
N ASN A 84 12.94 -12.92 -10.41
CA ASN A 84 13.29 -13.66 -11.63
C ASN A 84 14.27 -12.94 -12.55
N TYR A 85 14.40 -11.62 -12.47
CA TYR A 85 15.10 -10.84 -13.51
C TYR A 85 16.17 -9.88 -12.97
N ASN A 86 16.05 -9.41 -11.74
CA ASN A 86 17.00 -8.48 -11.16
C ASN A 86 18.15 -9.21 -10.48
N THR A 87 19.30 -8.55 -10.42
CA THR A 87 20.33 -8.89 -9.44
C THR A 87 20.03 -8.15 -8.16
N GLU A 88 19.81 -8.87 -7.08
CA GLU A 88 19.44 -8.32 -5.78
C GLU A 88 20.52 -8.60 -4.75
N SER A 89 20.62 -7.71 -3.77
CA SER A 89 21.54 -7.85 -2.64
C SER A 89 20.80 -7.53 -1.33
N GLY A 90 21.24 -8.14 -0.25
CA GLY A 90 20.63 -7.90 1.06
C GLY A 90 21.45 -8.49 2.20
N PHE A 91 21.07 -8.10 3.40
CA PHE A 91 21.65 -8.56 4.64
C PHE A 91 20.56 -9.21 5.49
N ILE A 92 20.88 -10.36 6.07
CA ILE A 92 20.10 -10.98 7.14
C ILE A 92 20.89 -10.77 8.42
N ILE A 93 20.31 -10.06 9.38
CA ILE A 93 20.97 -9.65 10.61
C ILE A 93 20.20 -10.23 11.79
N HIS A 94 20.87 -11.01 12.62
CA HIS A 94 20.32 -11.59 13.83
C HIS A 94 20.70 -10.73 15.03
N ASP A 95 19.89 -9.71 15.31
CA ASP A 95 20.11 -8.76 16.40
C ASP A 95 18.76 -8.20 16.89
N ALA A 96 18.41 -8.47 18.12
CA ALA A 96 17.13 -8.05 18.70
C ALA A 96 17.03 -6.53 18.86
N GLN A 97 18.15 -5.82 19.10
CA GLN A 97 18.14 -4.37 19.24
C GLN A 97 17.86 -3.70 17.90
N LEU A 98 18.52 -4.13 16.82
CA LEU A 98 18.26 -3.65 15.47
C LEU A 98 16.82 -4.00 15.05
N ALA A 99 16.37 -5.24 15.30
CA ALA A 99 15.01 -5.67 14.99
C ALA A 99 13.97 -4.77 15.68
N ALA A 100 14.17 -4.43 16.95
CA ALA A 100 13.30 -3.51 17.69
C ALA A 100 13.29 -2.09 17.08
N GLN A 101 14.44 -1.57 16.67
CA GLN A 101 14.55 -0.24 16.03
C GLN A 101 13.83 -0.21 14.68
N VAL A 102 14.04 -1.22 13.83
CA VAL A 102 13.38 -1.32 12.52
C VAL A 102 11.86 -1.53 12.67
N SER A 103 11.45 -2.39 13.62
CA SER A 103 10.01 -2.57 13.95
C SER A 103 9.38 -1.26 14.41
N ALA A 104 10.04 -0.49 15.28
CA ALA A 104 9.53 0.80 15.75
C ALA A 104 9.33 1.79 14.59
N ALA A 105 10.28 1.84 13.65
CA ALA A 105 10.17 2.67 12.45
C ALA A 105 8.97 2.23 11.58
N ILE A 106 8.85 0.93 11.29
CA ILE A 106 7.73 0.38 10.51
C ILE A 106 6.39 0.69 11.18
N LEU A 107 6.29 0.48 12.51
CA LEU A 107 5.05 0.73 13.26
C LEU A 107 4.68 2.21 13.29
N ARG A 108 5.65 3.12 13.34
CA ARG A 108 5.42 4.56 13.20
C ARG A 108 4.90 4.89 11.81
N ASP A 109 5.51 4.34 10.75
CA ASP A 109 5.11 4.58 9.38
C ASP A 109 3.68 4.06 9.10
N MET A 110 3.25 3.01 9.82
CA MET A 110 1.90 2.44 9.74
C MET A 110 0.84 3.23 10.51
N GLN A 111 1.22 4.24 11.32
CA GLN A 111 0.24 5.04 12.07
C GLN A 111 -0.72 5.77 11.12
N PRO A 112 -1.98 6.01 11.55
CA PRO A 112 -3.01 6.62 10.69
C PRO A 112 -2.66 8.01 10.15
N GLN A 113 -1.87 8.78 10.87
CA GLN A 113 -1.38 10.09 10.40
C GLN A 113 -0.37 9.95 9.26
N ASN A 114 0.29 8.79 9.11
CA ASN A 114 1.34 8.54 8.13
C ASN A 114 0.90 7.61 7.00
N SER A 115 -0.13 6.79 7.24
CA SER A 115 -0.58 5.78 6.27
C SER A 115 -2.09 5.62 6.24
N TRP A 116 -2.61 5.28 5.07
CA TRP A 116 -3.98 4.78 4.90
C TRP A 116 -4.04 3.29 5.20
N THR A 117 -5.13 2.87 5.80
CA THR A 117 -5.40 1.45 6.02
C THR A 117 -6.12 0.85 4.82
N ILE A 118 -5.60 -0.24 4.26
CA ILE A 118 -6.27 -0.95 3.18
C ILE A 118 -7.19 -2.00 3.78
N ALA A 119 -8.47 -1.89 3.46
CA ALA A 119 -9.45 -2.87 3.90
C ALA A 119 -10.42 -3.24 2.77
N LYS A 120 -11.11 -4.34 2.98
CA LYS A 120 -12.17 -4.82 2.09
C LYS A 120 -13.30 -3.79 2.02
N ARG A 121 -13.91 -3.61 0.85
CA ARG A 121 -15.13 -2.79 0.74
C ARG A 121 -16.30 -3.46 1.46
N PRO A 122 -17.13 -2.71 2.21
CA PRO A 122 -18.29 -3.29 2.89
C PRO A 122 -19.27 -3.89 1.88
N ARG A 123 -19.89 -4.99 2.25
CA ARG A 123 -20.87 -5.68 1.41
C ARG A 123 -22.22 -5.00 1.54
N THR A 124 -22.59 -4.14 0.63
CA THR A 124 -23.84 -3.39 0.72
C THR A 124 -25.01 -3.89 -0.12
N ASN A 125 -24.86 -4.85 -1.07
CA ASN A 125 -26.01 -5.34 -1.87
C ASN A 125 -25.77 -6.65 -2.61
N LEU A 126 -26.85 -7.26 -3.15
CA LEU A 126 -26.88 -8.47 -4.01
C LEU A 126 -25.90 -8.40 -5.19
N LEU A 127 -25.69 -7.22 -5.76
CA LEU A 127 -24.67 -6.93 -6.79
C LEU A 127 -23.23 -7.30 -6.34
N HIS A 128 -22.93 -7.26 -5.04
CA HIS A 128 -21.64 -7.67 -4.51
C HIS A 128 -21.35 -9.17 -4.56
N ARG A 129 -22.40 -10.01 -4.52
CA ARG A 129 -22.23 -11.48 -4.66
C ARG A 129 -21.83 -11.83 -6.09
N ILE A 130 -22.45 -11.19 -7.08
CA ILE A 130 -22.10 -11.31 -8.50
C ILE A 130 -20.70 -10.75 -8.72
N ASN A 131 -20.39 -9.62 -8.11
CA ASN A 131 -19.09 -8.96 -8.15
C ASN A 131 -17.93 -9.86 -7.65
N ASN A 132 -18.13 -10.59 -6.55
CA ASN A 132 -17.11 -11.48 -6.02
C ASN A 132 -16.87 -12.69 -6.94
N ALA A 133 -17.91 -13.26 -7.54
CA ALA A 133 -17.79 -14.38 -8.49
C ALA A 133 -17.02 -13.95 -9.76
N ILE A 134 -17.33 -12.77 -10.31
CA ILE A 134 -16.64 -12.22 -11.49
C ILE A 134 -15.18 -11.85 -11.13
N SER A 135 -14.95 -11.24 -9.96
CA SER A 135 -13.61 -10.93 -9.48
C SER A 135 -12.77 -12.19 -9.22
N ASP A 136 -13.36 -13.30 -8.77
CA ASP A 136 -12.66 -14.57 -8.61
C ASP A 136 -12.34 -15.21 -9.97
N PHE A 137 -13.25 -15.08 -10.95
CA PHE A 137 -13.01 -15.54 -12.33
C PHE A 137 -11.92 -14.72 -13.04
N SER A 138 -11.89 -13.38 -12.85
CA SER A 138 -10.86 -12.51 -13.45
C SER A 138 -9.45 -12.74 -12.87
N THR A 139 -9.33 -13.33 -11.68
CA THR A 139 -8.02 -13.74 -11.14
C THR A 139 -7.44 -14.98 -11.82
N VAL A 140 -8.29 -15.82 -12.44
CA VAL A 140 -7.89 -17.02 -13.17
C VAL A 140 -7.59 -16.71 -14.65
N LEU A 141 -8.26 -15.71 -15.22
CA LEU A 141 -8.02 -15.23 -16.59
C LEU A 141 -7.52 -13.78 -16.56
N PRO A 142 -6.20 -13.56 -16.49
CA PRO A 142 -5.61 -12.24 -16.25
C PRO A 142 -5.77 -11.24 -17.40
N LEU A 143 -6.32 -11.65 -18.54
CA LEU A 143 -6.38 -10.84 -19.78
C LEU A 143 -7.46 -9.74 -19.77
N PHE A 144 -8.43 -9.76 -18.82
CA PHE A 144 -9.59 -8.86 -18.87
C PHE A 144 -10.06 -8.40 -17.48
N ASP A 145 -9.21 -7.72 -16.71
CA ASP A 145 -9.65 -7.09 -15.45
C ASP A 145 -10.30 -5.71 -15.70
N PHE A 146 -11.37 -5.71 -16.48
CA PHE A 146 -12.21 -4.52 -16.73
C PHE A 146 -13.20 -4.23 -15.61
N TRP A 147 -13.18 -5.02 -14.52
CA TRP A 147 -14.22 -4.92 -13.50
C TRP A 147 -14.06 -3.65 -12.65
N PRO A 148 -15.09 -2.77 -12.61
CA PRO A 148 -14.99 -1.47 -11.97
C PRO A 148 -15.00 -1.50 -10.43
N PHE A 149 -15.45 -2.61 -9.83
CA PHE A 149 -15.63 -2.71 -8.39
C PHE A 149 -14.49 -3.51 -7.75
N ARG A 150 -13.53 -2.82 -7.18
CA ARG A 150 -12.37 -3.44 -6.55
C ARG A 150 -12.75 -4.05 -5.20
N TYR A 151 -12.06 -5.13 -4.84
CA TYR A 151 -12.27 -5.86 -3.59
C TYR A 151 -11.93 -5.01 -2.36
N ALA A 152 -10.88 -4.24 -2.42
CA ALA A 152 -10.36 -3.41 -1.33
C ALA A 152 -10.19 -1.97 -1.79
N THR A 153 -10.11 -1.06 -0.84
CA THR A 153 -9.79 0.37 -1.05
C THR A 153 -9.06 0.92 0.16
N SER A 154 -8.56 2.14 0.05
CA SER A 154 -7.89 2.86 1.13
C SER A 154 -8.91 3.54 2.04
N TYR A 155 -8.62 3.53 3.33
CA TYR A 155 -9.44 4.11 4.38
C TYR A 155 -8.62 5.07 5.24
N GLU A 156 -9.23 6.19 5.59
CA GLU A 156 -8.74 7.17 6.56
C GLU A 156 -9.42 6.95 7.90
N LEU A 157 -8.67 7.05 9.01
CA LEU A 157 -9.22 7.00 10.35
C LEU A 157 -10.03 8.27 10.63
N ASN A 158 -11.25 8.15 11.12
CA ASN A 158 -12.11 9.28 11.46
C ASN A 158 -11.59 10.00 12.72
N PRO A 159 -11.73 11.33 12.79
CA PRO A 159 -11.37 12.09 13.98
C PRO A 159 -12.09 11.56 15.23
N GLY A 160 -11.33 11.39 16.31
CA GLY A 160 -11.87 10.89 17.59
C GLY A 160 -11.95 9.36 17.72
N CYS A 161 -11.73 8.60 16.64
CA CYS A 161 -11.63 7.14 16.71
C CYS A 161 -10.21 6.69 17.08
N GLN A 162 -10.13 5.52 17.71
CA GLN A 162 -8.87 4.80 17.92
C GLN A 162 -8.61 3.86 16.73
N PRO A 163 -7.34 3.63 16.36
CA PRO A 163 -7.00 2.68 15.31
C PRO A 163 -7.53 1.28 15.61
N LEU A 164 -8.21 0.69 14.63
CA LEU A 164 -8.79 -0.66 14.71
C LEU A 164 -8.21 -1.56 13.63
N PRO A 165 -8.05 -2.86 13.91
CA PRO A 165 -7.69 -3.83 12.87
C PRO A 165 -8.77 -3.91 11.79
N GLN A 166 -8.38 -4.22 10.54
CA GLN A 166 -9.30 -4.30 9.38
C GLN A 166 -10.41 -5.35 9.54
N ASN A 167 -10.24 -6.30 10.46
CA ASN A 167 -11.23 -7.34 10.78
C ASN A 167 -12.09 -7.04 12.02
N ASP A 168 -11.89 -5.90 12.69
CA ASP A 168 -12.76 -5.46 13.79
C ASP A 168 -14.16 -5.15 13.23
N PRO A 169 -15.26 -5.63 13.86
CA PRO A 169 -16.62 -5.33 13.42
C PRO A 169 -16.93 -3.83 13.35
N ARG A 170 -16.30 -3.01 14.18
CA ARG A 170 -16.47 -1.54 14.24
C ARG A 170 -15.56 -0.79 13.28
N PHE A 171 -14.75 -1.49 12.47
CA PHE A 171 -13.81 -0.84 11.56
C PHE A 171 -14.50 0.22 10.69
N TYR A 172 -15.63 -0.13 10.08
CA TYR A 172 -16.35 0.76 9.18
C TYR A 172 -17.10 1.91 9.87
N ASP A 173 -17.25 1.86 11.18
CA ASP A 173 -17.78 2.98 11.99
C ASP A 173 -16.71 4.04 12.23
N CYS A 174 -15.43 3.60 12.30
CA CYS A 174 -14.27 4.43 12.60
C CYS A 174 -13.42 4.81 11.39
N TYR A 175 -13.72 4.29 10.21
CA TYR A 175 -12.92 4.56 9.02
C TYR A 175 -13.78 4.94 7.82
N THR A 176 -13.37 6.01 7.14
CA THR A 176 -14.01 6.50 5.91
C THR A 176 -13.18 6.10 4.69
N ALA A 177 -13.85 5.56 3.66
CA ALA A 177 -13.20 5.21 2.41
C ALA A 177 -12.75 6.48 1.66
N VAL A 178 -11.45 6.59 1.35
CA VAL A 178 -10.85 7.69 0.59
C VAL A 178 -10.58 7.33 -0.87
N GLY A 179 -10.99 6.16 -1.27
CA GLY A 179 -10.86 5.69 -2.65
C GLY A 179 -9.57 4.96 -2.93
N ASP A 180 -9.38 4.58 -4.20
CA ASP A 180 -8.17 3.91 -4.64
C ASP A 180 -7.10 4.96 -4.99
N PHE A 181 -5.87 4.74 -4.54
CA PHE A 181 -4.72 5.62 -4.79
C PHE A 181 -4.95 7.09 -4.38
N PRO A 182 -5.35 7.38 -3.13
CA PRO A 182 -5.75 8.73 -2.74
C PRO A 182 -4.61 9.76 -2.85
N GLY A 183 -3.34 9.31 -2.74
CA GLY A 183 -2.16 10.16 -2.87
C GLY A 183 -1.75 10.48 -4.31
N ILE A 184 -2.51 10.06 -5.31
CA ILE A 184 -2.21 10.32 -6.72
C ILE A 184 -3.29 11.22 -7.30
N ASP A 185 -2.90 12.42 -7.68
CA ASP A 185 -3.74 13.34 -8.44
C ASP A 185 -3.41 13.20 -9.93
N MET A 186 -4.23 12.41 -10.62
CA MET A 186 -4.10 12.18 -12.07
C MET A 186 -5.49 12.16 -12.69
N PRO A 187 -5.76 12.96 -13.72
CA PRO A 187 -6.99 12.88 -14.48
C PRO A 187 -7.23 11.45 -14.98
N LEU A 188 -8.47 10.96 -14.84
CA LEU A 188 -8.85 9.61 -15.28
C LEU A 188 -8.02 8.46 -14.66
N LYS A 189 -7.41 8.66 -13.48
CA LYS A 189 -6.58 7.63 -12.81
C LYS A 189 -7.26 6.26 -12.71
N SER A 190 -8.57 6.22 -12.52
CA SER A 190 -9.36 4.98 -12.50
C SER A 190 -9.37 4.25 -13.84
N VAL A 191 -9.39 4.99 -14.95
CA VAL A 191 -9.34 4.43 -16.32
C VAL A 191 -7.92 3.91 -16.60
N TYR A 192 -6.89 4.72 -16.33
CA TYR A 192 -5.51 4.30 -16.48
C TYR A 192 -5.17 3.08 -15.62
N THR A 193 -5.63 3.05 -14.37
CA THR A 193 -5.44 1.89 -13.50
C THR A 193 -6.07 0.62 -14.08
N ARG A 194 -7.27 0.73 -14.68
CA ARG A 194 -7.91 -0.42 -15.34
C ARG A 194 -7.13 -0.90 -16.56
N ILE A 195 -6.68 0.02 -17.40
CA ILE A 195 -5.86 -0.29 -18.57
C ILE A 195 -4.58 -1.01 -18.14
N VAL A 196 -3.85 -0.45 -17.16
CA VAL A 196 -2.61 -1.04 -16.67
C VAL A 196 -2.85 -2.41 -16.03
N THR A 197 -3.91 -2.56 -15.23
CA THR A 197 -4.24 -3.85 -14.60
C THR A 197 -4.65 -4.89 -15.65
N ALA A 198 -5.41 -4.49 -16.68
CA ALA A 198 -5.87 -5.40 -17.73
C ALA A 198 -4.73 -5.87 -18.65
N PHE A 199 -3.87 -4.96 -19.08
CA PHE A 199 -2.80 -5.25 -20.05
C PHE A 199 -1.45 -5.51 -19.40
N GLY A 200 -1.21 -4.99 -18.20
CA GLY A 200 0.03 -5.16 -17.46
C GLY A 200 0.25 -6.58 -16.89
N ALA A 201 -0.78 -7.43 -16.91
CA ALA A 201 -0.64 -8.80 -16.41
C ALA A 201 0.39 -9.63 -17.18
N GLY A 202 0.56 -9.37 -18.49
CA GLY A 202 1.62 -9.97 -19.31
C GLY A 202 3.00 -9.34 -19.09
N ALA A 203 3.05 -8.13 -18.52
CA ALA A 203 4.29 -7.40 -18.26
C ALA A 203 4.76 -7.49 -16.79
N VAL A 204 4.02 -8.16 -15.91
CA VAL A 204 4.37 -8.31 -14.48
C VAL A 204 5.73 -8.95 -14.26
N GLY A 205 6.17 -9.80 -15.20
CA GLY A 205 7.51 -10.39 -15.15
C GLY A 205 8.62 -9.43 -15.64
N ILE A 206 8.28 -8.26 -16.19
CA ILE A 206 9.22 -7.32 -16.80
C ILE A 206 9.27 -5.99 -16.02
N LEU A 207 8.19 -5.65 -15.32
CA LEU A 207 8.06 -4.49 -14.47
C LEU A 207 8.45 -4.80 -13.02
#